data_eef532f0cef98fa6d783ba3743c4f0b9
#
_entry.id   eef532f0cef98fa6d783ba3743c4f0b9
#
_cell.length_a   1.000
_cell.length_b   1.000
_cell.length_c   1.000
_cell.angle_alpha   90.00
_cell.angle_beta   90.00
_cell.angle_gamma   90.00
#
_symmetry.space_group_name_H-M   'P 1'
#
loop_
_entity.id
_entity.type
_entity.pdbx_description
1 polymer ?
#
loop_
_entity_poly.entity_id
_entity_poly.type
_entity_poly.pdbx_seq_one_letter_code
_entity_poly.pdbx_strand_id
1 'polypeptide(L)'
;MIKIEKKDQHVVEVFEGVIRRTLACGKDVLMARFEYEKDSHVPPHRHSYEQVTTVLKGEQKIIIKSEDEEKVIVIKEGDSFVVPSNFEHEQIISEESITIDAWSLTP
;
A
#
# COMPACT_ATOMS: atom_id res chain seq x y z
N MET A 1 -0.64 -16.91 17.62
CA MET A 1 -1.67 -16.04 18.19
C MET A 1 -2.69 -15.72 17.11
N ILE A 2 -3.98 -15.86 17.44
CA ILE A 2 -5.08 -15.67 16.46
C ILE A 2 -5.55 -14.22 16.42
N LYS A 3 -5.54 -13.53 17.56
CA LYS A 3 -6.00 -12.14 17.66
C LYS A 3 -4.83 -11.19 17.92
N ILE A 4 -4.77 -10.10 17.15
CA ILE A 4 -3.80 -9.02 17.37
C ILE A 4 -4.58 -7.80 17.85
N GLU A 5 -4.34 -7.35 19.06
CA GLU A 5 -4.98 -6.16 19.59
C GLU A 5 -4.31 -4.91 19.02
N LYS A 6 -5.09 -3.83 18.89
CA LYS A 6 -4.59 -2.57 18.32
C LYS A 6 -3.31 -2.08 19.01
N LYS A 7 -3.22 -2.20 20.32
CA LYS A 7 -2.05 -1.75 21.10
C LYS A 7 -0.76 -2.49 20.76
N ASP A 8 -0.90 -3.70 20.20
CA ASP A 8 0.24 -4.58 19.90
C ASP A 8 0.64 -4.53 18.41
N GLN A 9 -0.05 -3.71 17.61
CA GLN A 9 0.25 -3.57 16.20
C GLN A 9 1.55 -2.77 16.02
N HIS A 10 2.43 -3.26 15.14
CA HIS A 10 3.68 -2.58 14.85
C HIS A 10 3.43 -1.36 13.96
N VAL A 11 3.92 -0.19 14.40
CA VAL A 11 3.73 1.08 13.69
C VAL A 11 5.09 1.66 13.34
N VAL A 12 5.28 2.03 12.08
CA VAL A 12 6.55 2.61 11.61
C VAL A 12 6.29 3.63 10.51
N GLU A 13 7.06 4.73 10.52
CA GLU A 13 7.07 5.67 9.41
C GLU A 13 8.00 5.10 8.34
N VAL A 14 7.44 4.65 7.22
CA VAL A 14 8.22 3.99 6.15
C VAL A 14 8.79 4.97 5.14
N PHE A 15 8.11 6.11 4.94
CA PHE A 15 8.59 7.26 4.17
C PHE A 15 8.10 8.50 4.89
N GLU A 16 8.67 9.66 4.60
CA GLU A 16 8.20 10.91 5.21
C GLU A 16 6.71 11.10 4.94
N GLY A 17 5.91 11.19 6.00
CA GLY A 17 4.47 11.37 5.92
C GLY A 17 3.68 10.10 5.62
N VAL A 18 4.31 8.94 5.61
CA VAL A 18 3.66 7.66 5.34
C VAL A 18 3.88 6.70 6.49
N ILE A 19 2.82 6.38 7.20
CA ILE A 19 2.83 5.49 8.37
C ILE A 19 2.24 4.15 7.99
N ARG A 20 2.97 3.07 8.29
CA ARG A 20 2.45 1.71 8.15
C ARG A 20 2.14 1.15 9.53
N ARG A 21 0.96 0.58 9.64
CA ARG A 21 0.52 -0.17 10.83
C ARG A 21 0.24 -1.61 10.40
N THR A 22 1.01 -2.56 10.91
CA THR A 22 0.76 -3.97 10.62
C THR A 22 -0.44 -4.44 11.41
N LEU A 23 -1.50 -4.82 10.72
CA LEU A 23 -2.76 -5.25 11.34
C LEU A 23 -2.72 -6.70 11.76
N ALA A 24 -2.27 -7.57 10.87
CA ALA A 24 -2.14 -8.99 11.14
C ALA A 24 -1.13 -9.59 10.17
N CYS A 25 -0.39 -10.58 10.66
CA CYS A 25 0.59 -11.28 9.87
C CYS A 25 0.39 -12.78 10.09
N GLY A 26 -0.01 -13.48 9.05
CA GLY A 26 -0.14 -14.94 9.07
C GLY A 26 1.15 -15.59 8.61
N LYS A 27 1.09 -16.87 8.32
CA LYS A 27 2.23 -17.62 7.81
C LYS A 27 2.60 -17.17 6.39
N ASP A 28 1.58 -16.97 5.55
CA ASP A 28 1.77 -16.71 4.13
C ASP A 28 1.23 -15.36 3.66
N VAL A 29 0.57 -14.61 4.51
CA VAL A 29 -0.06 -13.35 4.14
C VAL A 29 0.03 -12.32 5.26
N LEU A 30 0.17 -11.06 4.87
CA LEU A 30 0.22 -9.94 5.80
C LEU A 30 -0.80 -8.88 5.37
N MET A 31 -1.42 -8.23 6.35
CA MET A 31 -2.33 -7.11 6.12
C MET A 31 -1.83 -5.90 6.89
N ALA A 32 -1.80 -4.75 6.23
CA ALA A 32 -1.35 -3.51 6.84
C ALA A 32 -2.29 -2.35 6.51
N ARG A 33 -2.33 -1.37 7.42
CA ARG A 33 -3.01 -0.11 7.21
C ARG A 33 -1.94 0.94 6.98
N PHE A 34 -2.10 1.74 5.91
CA PHE A 34 -1.22 2.87 5.63
C PHE A 34 -1.99 4.16 5.81
N GLU A 35 -1.34 5.13 6.43
CA GLU A 35 -1.86 6.49 6.58
C GLU A 35 -0.87 7.42 5.88
N TYR A 36 -1.39 8.26 4.98
CA TYR A 36 -0.57 9.13 4.13
C TYR A 36 -0.94 10.58 4.35
N GLU A 37 0.05 11.41 4.61
CA GLU A 37 -0.17 12.86 4.62
C GLU A 37 -0.31 13.35 3.18
N LYS A 38 -1.11 14.41 3.00
CA LYS A 38 -1.22 15.08 1.70
C LYS A 38 0.17 15.48 1.22
N ASP A 39 0.40 15.32 -0.09
CA ASP A 39 1.67 15.63 -0.75
C ASP A 39 2.84 14.74 -0.38
N SER A 40 2.61 13.69 0.41
CA SER A 40 3.64 12.69 0.64
C SER A 40 3.85 11.86 -0.64
N HIS A 41 4.96 11.13 -0.68
CA HIS A 41 5.39 10.44 -1.89
C HIS A 41 6.00 9.09 -1.53
N VAL A 42 5.54 8.04 -2.19
CA VAL A 42 6.18 6.74 -2.14
C VAL A 42 6.98 6.59 -3.42
N PRO A 43 8.32 6.60 -3.34
CA PRO A 43 9.15 6.57 -4.55
C PRO A 43 9.00 5.26 -5.32
N PRO A 44 9.39 5.26 -6.60
CA PRO A 44 9.32 4.05 -7.43
C PRO A 44 10.04 2.88 -6.76
N HIS A 45 9.38 1.74 -6.70
CA HIS A 45 9.95 0.50 -6.17
C HIS A 45 9.20 -0.70 -6.76
N ARG A 46 9.77 -1.87 -6.60
CA ARG A 46 9.14 -3.13 -7.01
C ARG A 46 9.40 -4.20 -5.98
N HIS A 47 8.52 -5.18 -5.95
CA HIS A 47 8.67 -6.35 -5.08
C HIS A 47 8.13 -7.59 -5.79
N SER A 48 8.65 -8.76 -5.38
CA SER A 48 8.30 -10.03 -6.02
C SER A 48 6.91 -10.54 -5.66
N TYR A 49 6.33 -10.05 -4.56
CA TYR A 49 4.99 -10.46 -4.15
C TYR A 49 3.92 -9.57 -4.79
N GLU A 50 2.75 -10.16 -4.99
CA GLU A 50 1.58 -9.44 -5.47
C GLU A 50 0.96 -8.67 -4.31
N GLN A 51 0.47 -7.48 -4.59
CA GLN A 51 -0.16 -6.61 -3.59
C GLN A 51 -1.58 -6.26 -4.04
N VAL A 52 -2.53 -6.29 -3.10
CA VAL A 52 -3.88 -5.78 -3.32
C VAL A 52 -4.15 -4.68 -2.29
N THR A 53 -4.82 -3.62 -2.73
CA THR A 53 -5.02 -2.43 -1.89
C THR A 53 -6.42 -1.89 -2.08
N THR A 54 -7.06 -1.47 -0.99
CA THR A 54 -8.32 -0.73 -1.05
C THR A 54 -8.15 0.62 -0.37
N VAL A 55 -8.74 1.67 -0.95
CA VAL A 55 -8.68 3.03 -0.42
C VAL A 55 -9.88 3.28 0.47
N LEU A 56 -9.63 3.50 1.76
CA LEU A 56 -10.68 3.81 2.74
C LEU A 56 -11.01 5.29 2.76
N LYS A 57 -10.03 6.16 2.44
CA LYS A 57 -10.19 7.60 2.50
C LYS A 57 -9.18 8.26 1.57
N GLY A 58 -9.57 9.36 0.93
CA GLY A 58 -8.67 10.23 0.19
C GLY A 58 -8.50 9.84 -1.27
N GLU A 59 -7.44 10.38 -1.86
CA GLU A 59 -7.16 10.19 -3.28
C GLU A 59 -5.67 10.11 -3.51
N GLN A 60 -5.25 9.21 -4.39
CA GLN A 60 -3.86 9.00 -4.76
C GLN A 60 -3.74 8.80 -6.26
N LYS A 61 -2.58 9.12 -6.79
CA LYS A 61 -2.19 8.80 -8.14
C LYS A 61 -1.15 7.68 -8.05
N ILE A 62 -1.40 6.58 -8.75
CA ILE A 62 -0.49 5.44 -8.79
C ILE A 62 0.11 5.36 -10.19
N ILE A 63 1.42 5.30 -10.27
CA ILE A 63 2.12 5.12 -11.54
C ILE A 63 2.66 3.70 -11.54
N ILE A 64 2.16 2.87 -12.44
CA ILE A 64 2.54 1.45 -12.53
C ILE A 64 3.25 1.20 -13.86
N LYS A 65 4.43 0.59 -13.80
CA LYS A 65 5.23 0.28 -14.98
C LYS A 65 5.47 -1.22 -15.13
N SER A 66 5.21 -1.72 -16.33
CA SER A 66 5.65 -3.04 -16.77
C SER A 66 6.74 -2.83 -17.82
N GLU A 67 7.25 -3.91 -18.43
CA GLU A 67 8.28 -3.81 -19.46
C GLU A 67 7.84 -2.95 -20.66
N ASP A 68 6.58 -3.06 -21.04
CA ASP A 68 6.06 -2.48 -22.27
C ASP A 68 5.17 -1.25 -22.08
N GLU A 69 4.71 -0.96 -20.88
CA GLU A 69 3.81 0.16 -20.71
C GLU A 69 3.89 0.78 -19.31
N GLU A 70 3.47 2.04 -19.26
CA GLU A 70 3.34 2.80 -18.04
C GLU A 70 1.89 3.28 -17.95
N LYS A 71 1.26 3.04 -16.79
CA LYS A 71 -0.11 3.49 -16.54
C LYS A 71 -0.13 4.43 -15.36
N VAL A 72 -0.89 5.52 -15.51
CA VAL A 72 -1.16 6.45 -14.41
C VAL A 72 -2.63 6.29 -14.04
N ILE A 73 -2.88 5.91 -12.81
CA ILE A 73 -4.23 5.60 -12.33
C ILE A 73 -4.56 6.49 -11.15
N VAL A 74 -5.74 7.11 -11.16
CA VAL A 74 -6.25 7.88 -10.02
C VAL A 74 -7.14 6.94 -9.21
N ILE A 75 -6.81 6.81 -7.93
CA ILE A 75 -7.53 5.92 -7.00
C ILE A 75 -8.19 6.77 -5.94
N LYS A 76 -9.49 6.61 -5.76
CA LYS A 76 -10.31 7.37 -4.81
C LYS A 76 -10.92 6.47 -3.75
N GLU A 77 -11.50 7.08 -2.73
CA GLU A 77 -12.22 6.36 -1.68
C GLU A 77 -13.15 5.31 -2.28
N GLY A 78 -13.04 4.09 -1.78
CA GLY A 78 -13.82 2.94 -2.25
C GLY A 78 -13.23 2.17 -3.40
N ASP A 79 -12.23 2.73 -4.09
CA ASP A 79 -11.56 2.03 -5.18
C ASP A 79 -10.55 1.03 -4.64
N SER A 80 -10.26 0.01 -5.42
CA SER A 80 -9.23 -0.96 -5.11
C SER A 80 -8.34 -1.17 -6.33
N PHE A 81 -7.10 -1.60 -6.09
CA PHE A 81 -6.18 -1.90 -7.18
C PHE A 81 -5.28 -3.07 -6.84
N VAL A 82 -4.65 -3.60 -7.85
CA VAL A 82 -3.70 -4.70 -7.76
C VAL A 82 -2.38 -4.24 -8.34
N VAL A 83 -1.29 -4.51 -7.61
CA VAL A 83 0.06 -4.33 -8.15
C VAL A 83 0.60 -5.73 -8.41
N PRO A 84 0.75 -6.11 -9.68
CA PRO A 84 1.29 -7.42 -10.01
C PRO A 84 2.74 -7.59 -9.55
N SER A 85 3.13 -8.85 -9.37
CA SER A 85 4.50 -9.21 -9.01
C SER A 85 5.51 -8.53 -9.94
N ASN A 86 6.54 -7.91 -9.36
CA ASN A 86 7.66 -7.27 -10.05
C ASN A 86 7.34 -6.03 -10.91
N PHE A 87 6.10 -5.51 -10.83
CA PHE A 87 5.78 -4.25 -11.49
C PHE A 87 6.32 -3.09 -10.64
N GLU A 88 7.06 -2.20 -11.28
CA GLU A 88 7.48 -0.97 -10.60
C GLU A 88 6.26 -0.09 -10.36
N HIS A 89 6.16 0.48 -9.18
CA HIS A 89 5.05 1.38 -8.86
C HIS A 89 5.49 2.51 -7.95
N GLU A 90 4.78 3.62 -8.08
CA GLU A 90 5.03 4.87 -7.36
C GLU A 90 3.69 5.44 -6.94
N GLN A 91 3.63 6.06 -5.76
CA GLN A 91 2.39 6.67 -5.25
C GLN A 91 2.61 8.16 -5.00
N ILE A 92 1.73 8.97 -5.55
CA ILE A 92 1.70 10.41 -5.33
C ILE A 92 0.39 10.71 -4.61
N ILE A 93 0.48 11.28 -3.42
CA ILE A 93 -0.66 11.42 -2.53
C ILE A 93 -1.31 12.79 -2.72
N SER A 94 -2.41 12.83 -3.46
CA SER A 94 -3.13 14.07 -3.79
C SER A 94 -3.90 14.62 -2.59
N GLU A 95 -4.40 13.74 -1.73
CA GLU A 95 -5.13 14.10 -0.52
C GLU A 95 -4.72 13.18 0.61
N GLU A 96 -4.80 13.65 1.84
CA GLU A 96 -4.62 12.80 3.01
C GLU A 96 -5.44 11.53 2.82
N SER A 97 -4.81 10.37 2.97
CA SER A 97 -5.48 9.11 2.63
C SER A 97 -5.13 7.98 3.58
N ILE A 98 -5.99 6.97 3.55
CA ILE A 98 -5.87 5.75 4.33
C ILE A 98 -6.13 4.59 3.38
N THR A 99 -5.24 3.61 3.38
CA THR A 99 -5.43 2.37 2.61
C THR A 99 -5.27 1.15 3.50
N ILE A 100 -5.88 0.06 3.07
CA ILE A 100 -5.62 -1.27 3.62
C ILE A 100 -4.98 -2.07 2.50
N ASP A 101 -3.81 -2.62 2.80
CA ASP A 101 -3.01 -3.37 1.85
C ASP A 101 -2.83 -4.80 2.34
N ALA A 102 -2.82 -5.74 1.43
CA ALA A 102 -2.51 -7.12 1.75
C ALA A 102 -1.56 -7.67 0.69
N TRP A 103 -0.64 -8.52 1.12
CA TRP A 103 0.29 -9.15 0.19
C TRP A 103 0.77 -10.50 0.72
N SER A 104 1.26 -11.31 -0.20
CA SER A 104 1.84 -12.61 0.09
C SER A 104 3.23 -12.44 0.69
N LEU A 105 3.58 -13.26 1.67
CA LEU A 105 4.92 -13.29 2.27
C LEU A 105 5.84 -14.23 1.48
N THR A 106 5.28 -15.02 0.56
CA THR A 106 6.04 -15.88 -0.36
C THR A 106 5.90 -15.33 -1.77
N PRO A 107 7.01 -15.20 -2.49
CA PRO A 107 6.99 -14.70 -3.87
C PRO A 107 6.21 -15.62 -4.81
#